data_3749b5e485ab000b9a55f0d177ac136e
#
_entry.id   3749b5e485ab000b9a55f0d177ac136e
#
_cell.length_a   1.000
_cell.length_b   1.000
_cell.length_c   1.000
_cell.angle_alpha   90.00
_cell.angle_beta   90.00
_cell.angle_gamma   90.00
#
_symmetry.space_group_name_H-M   'P 1'
#
loop_
_entity.id
_entity.type
_entity.pdbx_description
1 polymer ?
#
loop_
_entity_poly.entity_id
_entity_poly.type
_entity_poly.pdbx_seq_one_letter_code
_entity_poly.pdbx_strand_id
1 'polypeptide(L)'
;MTLPLVGLLWACTPALDWRQVSLGDWQISASFPCRPSNAQRDLDLGGRRITMFLHACTASDTTFALAMADVGDVRSVAPALSALTAAAVRNLAARVDSDRPSQIPGMTPNSEARRLRLSGQLPDGRSVIEHVVVFARGSRVYQLALVGSSPAVDAVQVFFDGVRLTP
;
A
#
# COMPACT_ATOMS: atom_id res chain seq x y z
N MET A 1 34.13 20.17 -45.58
CA MET A 1 34.21 19.30 -44.38
C MET A 1 33.01 19.65 -43.50
N THR A 2 31.91 18.87 -43.60
CA THR A 2 30.69 19.05 -42.85
C THR A 2 30.69 18.11 -41.65
N LEU A 3 30.79 18.64 -40.42
CA LEU A 3 30.67 17.87 -39.18
C LEU A 3 29.20 17.52 -38.96
N PRO A 4 28.86 16.24 -38.66
CA PRO A 4 27.51 15.88 -38.24
C PRO A 4 27.33 16.27 -36.77
N LEU A 5 26.29 17.06 -36.47
CA LEU A 5 25.83 17.40 -35.14
C LEU A 5 25.11 16.18 -34.54
N VAL A 6 25.78 15.42 -33.68
CA VAL A 6 25.17 14.31 -32.96
C VAL A 6 24.33 14.91 -31.81
N GLY A 7 23.00 14.95 -32.01
CA GLY A 7 22.06 15.33 -30.99
C GLY A 7 21.98 14.26 -29.87
N LEU A 8 22.42 14.57 -28.67
CA LEU A 8 22.16 13.75 -27.47
C LEU A 8 20.67 13.81 -27.16
N LEU A 9 19.95 12.74 -27.46
CA LEU A 9 18.60 12.50 -26.95
C LEU A 9 18.71 12.18 -25.45
N TRP A 10 18.45 13.15 -24.63
CA TRP A 10 18.21 12.92 -23.19
C TRP A 10 16.86 12.21 -23.07
N ALA A 11 16.90 10.88 -22.90
CA ALA A 11 15.73 10.10 -22.53
C ALA A 11 15.38 10.47 -21.07
N CYS A 12 14.39 11.35 -20.89
CA CYS A 12 13.73 11.51 -19.59
C CYS A 12 13.01 10.20 -19.26
N THR A 13 13.61 9.35 -18.43
CA THR A 13 12.86 8.27 -17.79
C THR A 13 11.84 8.92 -16.85
N PRO A 14 10.54 8.64 -17.00
CA PRO A 14 9.55 9.17 -16.08
C PRO A 14 9.90 8.72 -14.65
N ALA A 15 9.77 9.63 -13.67
CA ALA A 15 10.08 9.38 -12.26
C ALA A 15 9.24 8.22 -11.67
N LEU A 16 8.10 7.90 -12.29
CA LEU A 16 7.19 6.81 -11.94
C LEU A 16 6.94 5.94 -13.19
N ASP A 17 7.33 4.67 -13.13
CA ASP A 17 7.14 3.67 -14.19
C ASP A 17 6.05 2.68 -13.74
N TRP A 18 4.79 3.09 -13.92
CA TRP A 18 3.63 2.32 -13.48
C TRP A 18 3.49 0.99 -14.18
N ARG A 19 3.37 -0.06 -13.40
CA ARG A 19 3.18 -1.44 -13.86
C ARG A 19 2.17 -2.17 -13.02
N GLN A 20 1.34 -3.00 -13.67
CA GLN A 20 0.43 -3.89 -12.97
C GLN A 20 1.19 -5.12 -12.47
N VAL A 21 1.12 -5.37 -11.17
CA VAL A 21 1.68 -6.56 -10.53
C VAL A 21 0.53 -7.47 -10.12
N SER A 22 0.49 -8.68 -10.66
CA SER A 22 -0.51 -9.69 -10.33
C SER A 22 0.04 -10.67 -9.30
N LEU A 23 -0.70 -10.88 -8.23
CA LEU A 23 -0.39 -11.79 -7.14
C LEU A 23 -1.49 -12.85 -7.07
N GLY A 24 -1.41 -13.84 -7.99
CA GLY A 24 -2.45 -14.86 -8.20
C GLY A 24 -2.80 -15.65 -6.95
N ASP A 25 -1.81 -16.04 -6.15
CA ASP A 25 -2.01 -16.77 -4.89
C ASP A 25 -2.86 -15.96 -3.88
N TRP A 26 -2.81 -14.63 -3.99
CA TRP A 26 -3.56 -13.69 -3.16
C TRP A 26 -4.82 -13.14 -3.83
N GLN A 27 -5.09 -13.56 -5.07
CA GLN A 27 -6.24 -13.09 -5.85
C GLN A 27 -6.36 -11.55 -5.88
N ILE A 28 -5.22 -10.86 -6.04
CA ILE A 28 -5.16 -9.41 -6.11
C ILE A 28 -4.13 -8.98 -7.15
N SER A 29 -4.39 -7.87 -7.80
CA SER A 29 -3.39 -7.14 -8.55
C SER A 29 -3.37 -5.67 -8.13
N ALA A 30 -2.21 -5.03 -8.23
CA ALA A 30 -2.01 -3.63 -7.86
C ALA A 30 -1.05 -2.95 -8.81
N SER A 31 -1.24 -1.64 -9.03
CA SER A 31 -0.31 -0.81 -9.82
C SER A 31 0.82 -0.33 -8.91
N PHE A 32 2.07 -0.58 -9.32
CA PHE A 32 3.25 -0.05 -8.64
C PHE A 32 4.05 0.86 -9.57
N PRO A 33 4.60 2.00 -9.06
CA PRO A 33 5.42 2.90 -9.89
C PRO A 33 6.86 2.45 -10.08
N CYS A 34 7.23 1.32 -9.51
CA CYS A 34 8.55 0.70 -9.56
C CYS A 34 8.42 -0.82 -9.33
N ARG A 35 9.49 -1.57 -9.58
CA ARG A 35 9.50 -3.01 -9.32
C ARG A 35 9.51 -3.28 -7.81
N PRO A 36 8.45 -3.88 -7.22
CA PRO A 36 8.42 -4.15 -5.79
C PRO A 36 9.39 -5.27 -5.41
N SER A 37 10.01 -5.13 -4.25
CA SER A 37 10.67 -6.21 -3.52
C SER A 37 9.66 -6.93 -2.63
N ASN A 38 9.99 -8.18 -2.26
CA ASN A 38 9.13 -9.03 -1.45
C ASN A 38 9.77 -9.24 -0.08
N ALA A 39 8.95 -9.25 0.95
CA ALA A 39 9.33 -9.62 2.31
C ALA A 39 8.18 -10.37 3.00
N GLN A 40 8.48 -11.09 4.05
CA GLN A 40 7.47 -11.67 4.93
C GLN A 40 7.84 -11.43 6.39
N ARG A 41 6.85 -11.33 7.24
CA ARG A 41 7.04 -11.09 8.66
C ARG A 41 5.89 -11.69 9.46
N ASP A 42 6.24 -12.37 10.55
CA ASP A 42 5.26 -12.79 11.54
C ASP A 42 4.93 -11.63 12.48
N LEU A 43 3.65 -11.39 12.67
CA LEU A 43 3.15 -10.36 13.58
C LEU A 43 1.83 -10.79 14.24
N ASP A 44 1.48 -10.13 15.34
CA ASP A 44 0.19 -10.33 15.98
C ASP A 44 -0.87 -9.48 15.28
N LEU A 45 -1.91 -10.13 14.79
CA LEU A 45 -3.09 -9.49 14.22
C LEU A 45 -4.33 -9.91 15.01
N GLY A 46 -4.78 -9.03 15.90
CA GLY A 46 -5.97 -9.27 16.70
C GLY A 46 -5.84 -10.47 17.65
N GLY A 47 -4.67 -10.66 18.27
CA GLY A 47 -4.39 -11.73 19.21
C GLY A 47 -3.96 -13.05 18.57
N ARG A 48 -3.65 -13.06 17.28
CA ARG A 48 -3.18 -14.25 16.55
C ARG A 48 -1.87 -13.95 15.84
N ARG A 49 -0.90 -14.88 15.98
CA ARG A 49 0.34 -14.82 15.21
C ARG A 49 0.09 -15.24 13.77
N ILE A 50 0.31 -14.31 12.84
CA ILE A 50 0.01 -14.45 11.42
C ILE A 50 1.24 -14.04 10.61
N THR A 51 1.57 -14.79 9.56
CA THR A 51 2.57 -14.39 8.58
C THR A 51 1.96 -13.39 7.61
N MET A 52 2.51 -12.19 7.55
CA MET A 52 2.16 -11.17 6.58
C MET A 52 3.19 -11.13 5.45
N PHE A 53 2.73 -11.13 4.23
CA PHE A 53 3.53 -10.98 3.02
C PHE A 53 3.44 -9.52 2.56
N LEU A 54 4.58 -8.97 2.16
CA LEU A 54 4.73 -7.58 1.78
C LEU A 54 5.37 -7.46 0.40
N HIS A 55 4.77 -6.64 -0.45
CA HIS A 55 5.36 -6.14 -1.69
C HIS A 55 5.51 -4.64 -1.58
N ALA A 56 6.74 -4.12 -1.72
CA ALA A 56 6.98 -2.70 -1.57
C ALA A 56 8.07 -2.19 -2.49
N CYS A 57 7.93 -0.94 -2.94
CA CYS A 57 8.98 -0.22 -3.64
C CYS A 57 8.95 1.27 -3.31
N THR A 58 10.08 1.96 -3.50
CA THR A 58 10.20 3.40 -3.26
C THR A 58 10.56 4.11 -4.55
N ALA A 59 9.78 5.13 -4.89
CA ALA A 59 10.02 6.03 -6.01
C ALA A 59 9.66 7.47 -5.60
N SER A 60 10.47 8.45 -6.02
CA SER A 60 10.25 9.87 -5.72
C SER A 60 9.97 10.15 -4.22
N ASP A 61 10.82 9.61 -3.34
CA ASP A 61 10.71 9.72 -1.87
C ASP A 61 9.39 9.20 -1.26
N THR A 62 8.66 8.42 -2.02
CA THR A 62 7.41 7.80 -1.59
C THR A 62 7.51 6.27 -1.65
N THR A 63 7.19 5.61 -0.55
CA THR A 63 7.10 4.15 -0.46
C THR A 63 5.68 3.70 -0.74
N PHE A 64 5.53 2.76 -1.65
CA PHE A 64 4.28 2.10 -2.05
C PHE A 64 4.33 0.66 -1.57
N ALA A 65 3.34 0.22 -0.82
CA ALA A 65 3.32 -1.09 -0.20
C ALA A 65 1.95 -1.77 -0.30
N LEU A 66 1.96 -3.06 -0.56
CA LEU A 66 0.81 -3.95 -0.44
C LEU A 66 1.19 -5.09 0.49
N ALA A 67 0.50 -5.20 1.61
CA ALA A 67 0.63 -6.26 2.58
C ALA A 67 -0.60 -7.16 2.58
N MET A 68 -0.40 -8.47 2.77
CA MET A 68 -1.43 -9.49 2.66
C MET A 68 -1.22 -10.57 3.70
N ALA A 69 -2.30 -11.05 4.31
CA ALA A 69 -2.27 -12.18 5.22
C ALA A 69 -3.57 -12.98 5.12
N ASP A 70 -3.50 -14.28 5.38
CA ASP A 70 -4.68 -15.13 5.58
C ASP A 70 -4.84 -15.39 7.07
N VAL A 71 -5.93 -14.92 7.64
CA VAL A 71 -6.23 -15.10 9.06
C VAL A 71 -6.95 -16.43 9.35
N GLY A 72 -7.23 -17.22 8.30
CA GLY A 72 -7.74 -18.59 8.37
C GLY A 72 -9.20 -18.72 8.83
N ASP A 73 -9.78 -17.69 9.43
CA ASP A 73 -11.17 -17.67 9.92
C ASP A 73 -11.79 -16.29 9.69
N VAL A 74 -12.95 -16.25 9.06
CA VAL A 74 -13.66 -14.99 8.76
C VAL A 74 -14.02 -14.20 10.02
N ARG A 75 -14.17 -14.86 11.18
CA ARG A 75 -14.39 -14.19 12.48
C ARG A 75 -13.16 -13.41 12.97
N SER A 76 -11.98 -13.78 12.49
CA SER A 76 -10.72 -13.09 12.82
C SER A 76 -10.45 -11.88 11.93
N VAL A 77 -11.23 -11.66 10.86
CA VAL A 77 -11.03 -10.60 9.89
C VAL A 77 -11.20 -9.21 10.52
N ALA A 78 -12.32 -8.95 11.20
CA ALA A 78 -12.56 -7.64 11.80
C ALA A 78 -11.49 -7.27 12.85
N PRO A 79 -11.12 -8.15 13.81
CA PRO A 79 -10.00 -7.89 14.72
C PRO A 79 -8.66 -7.64 14.00
N ALA A 80 -8.39 -8.34 12.91
CA ALA A 80 -7.16 -8.16 12.14
C ALA A 80 -7.13 -6.81 11.41
N LEU A 81 -8.22 -6.39 10.76
CA LEU A 81 -8.32 -5.08 10.11
C LEU A 81 -8.18 -3.93 11.12
N SER A 82 -8.82 -4.05 12.28
CA SER A 82 -8.68 -3.08 13.38
C SER A 82 -7.22 -3.01 13.88
N ALA A 83 -6.55 -4.15 14.03
CA ALA A 83 -5.14 -4.21 14.42
C ALA A 83 -4.20 -3.56 13.39
N LEU A 84 -4.44 -3.76 12.08
CA LEU A 84 -3.69 -3.12 10.99
C LEU A 84 -3.85 -1.61 11.02
N THR A 85 -5.08 -1.11 11.16
CA THR A 85 -5.38 0.32 11.29
C THR A 85 -4.68 0.93 12.50
N ALA A 86 -4.79 0.28 13.67
CA ALA A 86 -4.14 0.74 14.89
C ALA A 86 -2.61 0.73 14.77
N ALA A 87 -2.03 -0.27 14.08
CA ALA A 87 -0.60 -0.34 13.85
C ALA A 87 -0.11 0.81 12.95
N ALA A 88 -0.82 1.16 11.88
CA ALA A 88 -0.49 2.29 11.03
C ALA A 88 -0.40 3.59 11.84
N VAL A 89 -1.40 3.86 12.67
CA VAL A 89 -1.42 5.05 13.54
C VAL A 89 -0.24 5.04 14.53
N ARG A 90 0.01 3.91 15.21
CA ARG A 90 1.09 3.81 16.21
C ARG A 90 2.48 3.94 15.60
N ASN A 91 2.72 3.30 14.45
CA ASN A 91 4.05 3.26 13.82
C ASN A 91 4.59 4.65 13.44
N LEU A 92 3.70 5.60 13.19
CA LEU A 92 4.03 6.97 12.85
C LEU A 92 3.75 7.95 13.99
N ALA A 93 3.30 7.49 15.17
CA ALA A 93 2.73 8.35 16.21
C ALA A 93 1.75 9.37 15.59
N ALA A 94 0.92 8.89 14.68
CA ALA A 94 0.20 9.73 13.73
C ALA A 94 -1.07 10.35 14.33
N ARG A 95 -1.38 11.55 13.83
CA ARG A 95 -2.71 12.12 13.87
C ARG A 95 -3.52 11.59 12.67
N VAL A 96 -4.77 11.23 12.91
CA VAL A 96 -5.71 10.85 11.86
C VAL A 96 -6.31 12.12 11.27
N ASP A 97 -5.99 12.42 10.02
CA ASP A 97 -6.52 13.59 9.29
C ASP A 97 -7.87 13.27 8.63
N SER A 98 -8.05 12.04 8.17
CA SER A 98 -9.33 11.54 7.68
C SER A 98 -9.45 10.03 7.88
N ASP A 99 -10.68 9.59 8.14
CA ASP A 99 -11.05 8.18 8.30
C ASP A 99 -12.41 7.94 7.64
N ARG A 100 -12.45 7.01 6.68
CA ARG A 100 -13.63 6.70 5.88
C ARG A 100 -13.73 5.19 5.65
N PRO A 101 -14.95 4.64 5.45
CA PRO A 101 -15.11 3.26 4.99
C PRO A 101 -14.33 3.00 3.69
N SER A 102 -13.67 1.87 3.61
CA SER A 102 -13.04 1.40 2.37
C SER A 102 -14.09 0.83 1.42
N GLN A 103 -13.90 1.06 0.12
CA GLN A 103 -14.74 0.51 -0.93
C GLN A 103 -13.84 0.03 -2.08
N ILE A 104 -13.44 -1.24 -2.02
CA ILE A 104 -12.69 -1.90 -3.08
C ILE A 104 -13.66 -2.87 -3.80
N PRO A 105 -13.80 -2.79 -5.13
CA PRO A 105 -14.67 -3.70 -5.86
C PRO A 105 -14.32 -5.16 -5.59
N GLY A 106 -15.31 -5.96 -5.17
CA GLY A 106 -15.16 -7.39 -4.84
C GLY A 106 -14.67 -7.69 -3.42
N MET A 107 -14.44 -6.68 -2.58
CA MET A 107 -14.14 -6.92 -1.16
C MET A 107 -15.34 -7.49 -0.41
N THR A 108 -15.09 -8.24 0.66
CA THR A 108 -16.13 -8.62 1.62
C THR A 108 -16.50 -7.40 2.47
N PRO A 109 -17.77 -6.98 2.52
CA PRO A 109 -18.21 -5.86 3.35
C PRO A 109 -17.82 -6.07 4.81
N ASN A 110 -17.18 -5.06 5.42
CA ASN A 110 -16.74 -5.11 6.82
C ASN A 110 -16.65 -3.67 7.37
N SER A 111 -17.16 -3.43 8.57
CA SER A 111 -17.13 -2.12 9.23
C SER A 111 -15.71 -1.65 9.56
N GLU A 112 -14.77 -2.61 9.75
CA GLU A 112 -13.36 -2.32 10.03
C GLU A 112 -12.53 -2.11 8.74
N ALA A 113 -13.15 -2.23 7.56
CA ALA A 113 -12.47 -1.86 6.31
C ALA A 113 -12.45 -0.34 6.19
N ARG A 114 -11.25 0.24 6.29
CA ARG A 114 -11.03 1.70 6.42
C ARG A 114 -10.06 2.24 5.38
N ARG A 115 -10.28 3.50 5.03
CA ARG A 115 -9.31 4.32 4.29
C ARG A 115 -8.97 5.55 5.12
N LEU A 116 -7.69 5.67 5.48
CA LEU A 116 -7.20 6.73 6.33
C LEU A 116 -6.17 7.60 5.60
N ARG A 117 -6.11 8.87 6.02
CA ARG A 117 -4.97 9.74 5.81
C ARG A 117 -4.40 10.11 7.16
N LEU A 118 -3.12 9.90 7.32
CA LEU A 118 -2.38 10.06 8.57
C LEU A 118 -1.26 11.09 8.37
N SER A 119 -1.03 11.94 9.35
CA SER A 119 0.15 12.81 9.44
C SER A 119 0.95 12.42 10.66
N GLY A 120 2.20 12.04 10.48
CA GLY A 120 3.04 11.55 11.57
C GLY A 120 4.52 11.70 11.28
N GLN A 121 5.34 10.96 12.01
CA GLN A 121 6.79 10.98 11.90
C GLN A 121 7.35 9.56 11.78
N LEU A 122 8.39 9.42 10.97
CA LEU A 122 9.22 8.22 10.95
C LEU A 122 10.11 8.18 12.21
N PRO A 123 10.68 7.00 12.55
CA PRO A 123 11.58 6.88 13.71
C PRO A 123 12.82 7.80 13.67
N ASP A 124 13.21 8.25 12.47
CA ASP A 124 14.29 9.22 12.27
C ASP A 124 13.87 10.69 12.43
N GLY A 125 12.60 10.94 12.81
CA GLY A 125 12.03 12.26 13.03
C GLY A 125 11.49 12.97 11.79
N ARG A 126 11.63 12.40 10.59
CA ARG A 126 11.07 13.00 9.36
C ARG A 126 9.54 12.98 9.38
N SER A 127 8.94 14.13 9.12
CA SER A 127 7.49 14.24 8.97
C SER A 127 7.04 13.57 7.68
N VAL A 128 5.96 12.78 7.76
CA VAL A 128 5.39 12.07 6.61
C VAL A 128 3.87 12.11 6.62
N ILE A 129 3.31 11.91 5.45
CA ILE A 129 1.91 11.64 5.22
C ILE A 129 1.79 10.17 4.80
N GLU A 130 0.91 9.42 5.45
CA GLU A 130 0.54 8.09 5.03
C GLU A 130 -0.92 8.08 4.55
N HIS A 131 -1.13 7.48 3.39
CA HIS A 131 -2.45 7.02 2.95
C HIS A 131 -2.47 5.51 3.13
N VAL A 132 -3.46 5.00 3.85
CA VAL A 132 -3.61 3.57 4.09
C VAL A 132 -5.04 3.12 3.84
N VAL A 133 -5.19 1.96 3.22
CA VAL A 133 -6.47 1.29 3.00
C VAL A 133 -6.35 -0.13 3.51
N VAL A 134 -7.26 -0.52 4.40
CA VAL A 134 -7.40 -1.90 4.88
C VAL A 134 -8.74 -2.46 4.45
N PHE A 135 -8.75 -3.69 3.97
CA PHE A 135 -9.96 -4.40 3.54
C PHE A 135 -9.74 -5.91 3.54
N ALA A 136 -10.78 -6.68 3.27
CA ALA A 136 -10.70 -8.14 3.26
C ALA A 136 -11.53 -8.76 2.14
N ARG A 137 -11.17 -10.00 1.78
CA ARG A 137 -11.98 -10.90 0.97
C ARG A 137 -11.91 -12.30 1.57
N GLY A 138 -13.06 -12.83 2.01
CA GLY A 138 -13.07 -14.07 2.79
C GLY A 138 -12.23 -13.94 4.06
N SER A 139 -11.30 -14.88 4.29
CA SER A 139 -10.35 -14.86 5.40
C SER A 139 -9.06 -14.08 5.12
N ARG A 140 -8.90 -13.52 3.92
CA ARG A 140 -7.71 -12.76 3.52
C ARG A 140 -7.88 -11.29 3.84
N VAL A 141 -6.89 -10.72 4.52
CA VAL A 141 -6.82 -9.29 4.82
C VAL A 141 -5.71 -8.64 3.99
N TYR A 142 -5.95 -7.41 3.57
CA TYR A 142 -5.06 -6.64 2.72
C TYR A 142 -4.87 -5.24 3.30
N GLN A 143 -3.65 -4.73 3.19
CA GLN A 143 -3.33 -3.34 3.50
C GLN A 143 -2.52 -2.76 2.35
N LEU A 144 -3.03 -1.69 1.75
CA LEU A 144 -2.23 -0.81 0.91
C LEU A 144 -1.78 0.37 1.74
N ALA A 145 -0.51 0.73 1.61
CA ALA A 145 0.04 1.91 2.25
C ALA A 145 0.92 2.69 1.25
N LEU A 146 0.82 3.99 1.32
CA LEU A 146 1.64 4.92 0.56
C LEU A 146 2.14 5.97 1.54
N VAL A 147 3.47 6.03 1.74
CA VAL A 147 4.13 6.88 2.75
C VAL A 147 5.18 7.75 2.09
N GLY A 148 5.13 9.05 2.33
CA GLY A 148 6.10 10.00 1.82
C GLY A 148 6.02 11.35 2.51
N SER A 149 7.00 12.22 2.31
CA SER A 149 7.01 13.58 2.88
C SER A 149 5.91 14.46 2.28
N SER A 150 5.66 14.31 0.99
CA SER A 150 4.62 15.04 0.23
C SER A 150 4.17 14.19 -0.96
N PRO A 151 3.39 13.11 -0.74
CA PRO A 151 2.94 12.27 -1.84
C PRO A 151 2.11 13.05 -2.86
N ALA A 152 2.44 12.88 -4.15
CA ALA A 152 1.69 13.51 -5.23
C ALA A 152 0.25 12.95 -5.30
N VAL A 153 -0.72 13.83 -5.49
CA VAL A 153 -2.15 13.45 -5.47
C VAL A 153 -2.50 12.42 -6.54
N ASP A 154 -1.95 12.58 -7.74
CA ASP A 154 -2.11 11.65 -8.86
C ASP A 154 -1.48 10.27 -8.55
N ALA A 155 -0.32 10.22 -7.93
CA ALA A 155 0.31 8.97 -7.51
C ALA A 155 -0.54 8.23 -6.46
N VAL A 156 -1.10 8.96 -5.49
CA VAL A 156 -2.06 8.41 -4.52
C VAL A 156 -3.26 7.80 -5.24
N GLN A 157 -3.85 8.54 -6.20
CA GLN A 157 -5.01 8.10 -6.93
C GLN A 157 -4.71 6.85 -7.78
N VAL A 158 -3.66 6.88 -8.59
CA VAL A 158 -3.27 5.74 -9.46
C VAL A 158 -2.98 4.48 -8.64
N PHE A 159 -2.30 4.61 -7.51
CA PHE A 159 -1.96 3.46 -6.66
C PHE A 159 -3.22 2.80 -6.07
N PHE A 160 -4.11 3.56 -5.45
CA PHE A 160 -5.29 2.99 -4.81
C PHE A 160 -6.37 2.58 -5.82
N ASP A 161 -6.55 3.32 -6.90
CA ASP A 161 -7.51 2.99 -7.95
C ASP A 161 -7.02 1.86 -8.87
N GLY A 162 -5.72 1.55 -8.81
CA GLY A 162 -5.10 0.45 -9.57
C GLY A 162 -5.30 -0.94 -8.97
N VAL A 163 -5.93 -1.03 -7.79
CA VAL A 163 -6.17 -2.31 -7.10
C VAL A 163 -7.36 -3.05 -7.73
N ARG A 164 -7.17 -4.34 -7.96
CA ARG A 164 -8.22 -5.23 -8.46
C ARG A 164 -8.17 -6.56 -7.71
N LEU A 165 -9.29 -6.99 -7.17
CA LEU A 165 -9.46 -8.35 -6.71
C LEU A 165 -9.81 -9.24 -7.91
N THR A 166 -9.04 -10.31 -8.10
CA THR A 166 -9.22 -11.28 -9.20
C THR A 166 -10.03 -12.48 -8.71
N PRO A 167 -10.71 -13.19 -9.61
CA PRO A 167 -11.48 -14.40 -9.27
C PRO A 167 -10.67 -15.47 -8.56
#